data_976a502f7b322bbb859fbc4d707fa92a
#
_entry.id   976a502f7b322bbb859fbc4d707fa92a
#
_cell.length_a   1.000
_cell.length_b   1.000
_cell.length_c   1.000
_cell.angle_alpha   90.00
_cell.angle_beta   90.00
_cell.angle_gamma   90.00
#
_symmetry.space_group_name_H-M   'P 1'
#
loop_
_entity.id
_entity.type
_entity.pdbx_description
1 polymer ?
#
loop_
_entity_poly.entity_id
_entity_poly.type
_entity_poly.pdbx_seq_one_letter_code
_entity_poly.pdbx_strand_id
1 'polypeptide(L)'
;MTTPSSARQAPTFRSTSSRGLLAFSLLAVSAIGASSQSDQLQRQLDHLREYNALPASRRRDPRRERFRSLTQQWRTETQWLSSSTQIAMNPAYQAIIGMGAEALPMILEDLRQNSGHWYWALKAISNEDPVVPGDRGSIKKMKVAWLQWGEIKGFIRA
;
A
#
# COMPACT_ATOMS: atom_id res chain seq x y z
N MET A 1 42.90 -57.29 5.90
CA MET A 1 43.33 -57.43 4.48
C MET A 1 43.19 -56.05 3.89
N THR A 2 44.16 -55.34 4.00
CA THR A 2 45.19 -54.78 3.05
C THR A 2 44.66 -53.64 2.20
N THR A 3 45.13 -52.46 2.60
CA THR A 3 45.33 -51.26 1.75
C THR A 3 46.25 -51.53 0.55
N PRO A 4 46.31 -50.70 -0.50
CA PRO A 4 47.25 -49.60 -0.44
C PRO A 4 46.79 -48.33 -1.16
N SER A 5 47.12 -47.21 -0.58
CA SER A 5 47.93 -46.07 -1.02
C SER A 5 48.27 -45.98 -2.53
N SER A 6 47.86 -44.85 -3.17
CA SER A 6 48.63 -44.35 -4.31
C SER A 6 48.57 -42.82 -4.35
N ALA A 7 49.71 -42.28 -4.01
CA ALA A 7 50.07 -40.87 -4.21
C ALA A 7 50.24 -40.58 -5.71
N ARG A 8 49.65 -39.47 -6.23
CA ARG A 8 50.09 -38.89 -7.50
C ARG A 8 50.37 -37.40 -7.35
N GLN A 9 51.61 -37.16 -7.58
CA GLN A 9 52.41 -35.99 -7.79
C GLN A 9 51.69 -34.84 -8.50
N ALA A 10 52.00 -33.66 -8.03
CA ALA A 10 51.70 -32.38 -8.67
C ALA A 10 52.64 -32.13 -9.88
N PRO A 11 52.18 -31.56 -10.98
CA PRO A 11 53.09 -30.98 -11.97
C PRO A 11 53.40 -29.52 -11.60
N THR A 12 54.67 -29.29 -11.44
CA THR A 12 55.33 -27.97 -11.41
C THR A 12 55.16 -27.29 -12.76
N PHE A 13 54.45 -26.16 -12.82
CA PHE A 13 54.42 -25.32 -14.00
C PHE A 13 55.40 -24.17 -13.87
N ARG A 14 56.36 -24.18 -14.74
CA ARG A 14 57.45 -23.21 -14.90
C ARG A 14 56.87 -21.84 -15.28
N SER A 15 57.37 -20.82 -14.56
CA SER A 15 57.31 -19.42 -14.91
C SER A 15 57.91 -19.16 -16.27
N THR A 16 57.15 -18.58 -17.17
CA THR A 16 57.69 -17.84 -18.32
C THR A 16 57.10 -16.43 -18.29
N SER A 17 58.00 -15.52 -18.02
CA SER A 17 57.86 -14.08 -18.08
C SER A 17 57.53 -13.69 -19.54
N SER A 18 56.37 -13.06 -19.74
CA SER A 18 56.10 -12.25 -20.94
C SER A 18 55.43 -10.96 -20.47
N ARG A 19 56.26 -9.95 -20.39
CA ARG A 19 55.85 -8.53 -20.32
C ARG A 19 55.17 -8.18 -21.64
N GLY A 20 53.99 -7.64 -21.55
CA GLY A 20 53.36 -7.09 -22.76
C GLY A 20 51.92 -6.64 -22.50
N LEU A 21 51.76 -5.39 -22.09
CA LEU A 21 50.73 -4.45 -22.55
C LEU A 21 49.31 -5.01 -22.86
N LEU A 22 48.46 -5.16 -21.86
CA LEU A 22 47.00 -5.07 -22.01
C LEU A 22 46.31 -4.74 -20.65
N ALA A 23 46.69 -3.67 -20.00
CA ALA A 23 46.12 -3.30 -18.71
C ALA A 23 45.46 -1.90 -18.73
N PHE A 24 44.94 -1.45 -19.87
CA PHE A 24 44.35 -0.09 -19.95
C PHE A 24 42.92 -0.04 -20.48
N SER A 25 42.21 -1.16 -20.65
CA SER A 25 40.87 -1.12 -21.26
C SER A 25 39.70 -1.53 -20.38
N LEU A 26 39.92 -1.96 -19.14
CA LEU A 26 38.85 -2.46 -18.24
C LEU A 26 38.41 -1.47 -17.15
N LEU A 27 39.13 -0.36 -16.95
CA LEU A 27 38.77 0.65 -15.94
C LEU A 27 37.80 1.73 -16.45
N ALA A 28 37.70 1.94 -17.76
CA ALA A 28 36.81 2.97 -18.32
C ALA A 28 35.33 2.58 -18.37
N VAL A 29 35.03 1.29 -18.47
CA VAL A 29 33.62 0.82 -18.56
C VAL A 29 32.94 0.80 -17.19
N SER A 30 33.69 0.54 -16.12
CA SER A 30 33.16 0.57 -14.75
C SER A 30 32.85 1.99 -14.25
N ALA A 31 33.59 2.99 -14.71
CA ALA A 31 33.39 4.38 -14.28
C ALA A 31 32.13 5.01 -14.93
N ILE A 32 31.78 4.64 -16.15
CA ILE A 32 30.58 5.16 -16.84
C ILE A 32 29.31 4.56 -16.23
N GLY A 33 29.32 3.30 -15.82
CA GLY A 33 28.20 2.66 -15.14
C GLY A 33 27.96 3.19 -13.73
N ALA A 34 29.01 3.51 -12.99
CA ALA A 34 28.93 4.04 -11.63
C ALA A 34 28.38 5.47 -11.60
N SER A 35 28.77 6.33 -12.57
CA SER A 35 28.23 7.69 -12.66
C SER A 35 26.73 7.71 -13.00
N SER A 36 26.26 6.85 -13.89
CA SER A 36 24.84 6.78 -14.22
C SER A 36 23.97 6.24 -13.06
N GLN A 37 24.48 5.34 -12.25
CA GLN A 37 23.81 4.86 -11.04
C GLN A 37 23.76 5.93 -9.96
N SER A 38 24.86 6.64 -9.72
CA SER A 38 24.88 7.74 -8.75
C SER A 38 23.93 8.87 -9.13
N ASP A 39 23.86 9.21 -10.41
CA ASP A 39 22.93 10.22 -10.92
C ASP A 39 21.45 9.78 -10.81
N GLN A 40 21.17 8.50 -10.98
CA GLN A 40 19.82 7.96 -10.78
C GLN A 40 19.42 8.02 -9.30
N LEU A 41 20.33 7.61 -8.40
CA LEU A 41 20.10 7.68 -6.96
C LEU A 41 19.91 9.14 -6.50
N GLN A 42 20.74 10.05 -7.01
CA GLN A 42 20.62 11.46 -6.68
C GLN A 42 19.25 12.03 -7.10
N ARG A 43 18.80 11.76 -8.32
CA ARG A 43 17.45 12.15 -8.78
C ARG A 43 16.33 11.59 -7.90
N GLN A 44 16.45 10.34 -7.45
CA GLN A 44 15.50 9.74 -6.52
C GLN A 44 15.50 10.44 -5.16
N LEU A 45 16.68 10.76 -4.63
CA LEU A 45 16.80 11.48 -3.37
C LEU A 45 16.23 12.90 -3.46
N ASP A 46 16.48 13.60 -4.55
CA ASP A 46 15.95 14.95 -4.77
C ASP A 46 14.43 14.92 -4.91
N HIS A 47 13.88 13.94 -5.61
CA HIS A 47 12.43 13.73 -5.69
C HIS A 47 11.80 13.43 -4.32
N LEU A 48 12.46 12.61 -3.49
CA LEU A 48 12.01 12.33 -2.13
C LEU A 48 12.09 13.56 -1.21
N ARG A 49 13.13 14.39 -1.38
CA ARG A 49 13.26 15.66 -0.65
C ARG A 49 12.14 16.63 -1.02
N GLU A 50 11.88 16.77 -2.31
CA GLU A 50 10.79 17.61 -2.81
C GLU A 50 9.43 17.12 -2.32
N TYR A 51 9.16 15.80 -2.39
CA TYR A 51 7.96 15.18 -1.84
C TYR A 51 7.80 15.43 -0.34
N ASN A 52 8.89 15.31 0.42
CA ASN A 52 8.88 15.54 1.86
C ASN A 52 8.77 17.04 2.24
N ALA A 53 9.16 17.94 1.36
CA ALA A 53 8.98 19.37 1.55
C ALA A 53 7.53 19.83 1.30
N LEU A 54 6.70 19.02 0.62
CA LEU A 54 5.29 19.35 0.44
C LEU A 54 4.56 19.39 1.80
N PRO A 55 3.69 20.37 2.02
CA PRO A 55 2.84 20.39 3.22
C PRO A 55 2.01 19.11 3.28
N ALA A 56 1.78 18.60 4.49
CA ALA A 56 1.09 17.32 4.72
C ALA A 56 -0.26 17.23 3.99
N SER A 57 -0.94 18.37 3.81
CA SER A 57 -2.19 18.48 3.04
C SER A 57 -2.04 18.19 1.52
N ARG A 58 -0.84 18.33 0.97
CA ARG A 58 -0.53 18.06 -0.44
C ARG A 58 0.12 16.71 -0.68
N ARG A 59 0.57 16.03 0.38
CA ARG A 59 1.10 14.67 0.25
C ARG A 59 -0.04 13.72 -0.08
N ARG A 60 0.14 12.91 -1.10
CA ARG A 60 -0.80 11.83 -1.39
C ARG A 60 -0.70 10.82 -0.23
N ASP A 61 -1.78 10.68 0.52
CA ASP A 61 -1.90 9.63 1.53
C ASP A 61 -2.23 8.31 0.79
N PRO A 62 -1.32 7.32 0.79
CA PRO A 62 -1.56 6.05 0.10
C PRO A 62 -2.80 5.31 0.59
N ARG A 63 -3.18 5.52 1.86
CA ARG A 63 -4.37 4.91 2.46
C ARG A 63 -5.65 5.53 1.89
N ARG A 64 -5.69 6.86 1.76
CA ARG A 64 -6.79 7.57 1.13
C ARG A 64 -6.93 7.21 -0.35
N GLU A 65 -5.82 7.06 -1.05
CA GLU A 65 -5.82 6.65 -2.44
C GLU A 65 -6.38 5.22 -2.59
N ARG A 66 -5.91 4.29 -1.76
CA ARG A 66 -6.43 2.91 -1.72
C ARG A 66 -7.92 2.89 -1.40
N PHE A 67 -8.36 3.63 -0.39
CA PHE A 67 -9.77 3.74 -0.03
C PHE A 67 -10.62 4.25 -1.21
N ARG A 68 -10.17 5.30 -1.89
CA ARG A 68 -10.88 5.87 -3.05
C ARG A 68 -10.99 4.86 -4.18
N SER A 69 -9.91 4.18 -4.53
CA SER A 69 -9.89 3.15 -5.57
C SER A 69 -10.87 2.02 -5.25
N LEU A 70 -10.82 1.48 -4.04
CA LEU A 70 -11.73 0.42 -3.58
C LEU A 70 -13.19 0.89 -3.55
N THR A 71 -13.45 2.12 -3.11
CA THR A 71 -14.81 2.69 -3.09
C THR A 71 -15.37 2.87 -4.49
N GLN A 72 -14.55 3.32 -5.43
CA GLN A 72 -14.95 3.46 -6.83
C GLN A 72 -15.26 2.09 -7.46
N GLN A 73 -14.37 1.12 -7.25
CA GLN A 73 -14.58 -0.25 -7.71
C GLN A 73 -15.89 -0.83 -7.15
N TRP A 74 -16.05 -0.78 -5.83
CA TRP A 74 -17.26 -1.26 -5.15
C TRP A 74 -18.53 -0.63 -5.73
N ARG A 75 -18.58 0.69 -5.90
CA ARG A 75 -19.74 1.38 -6.45
C ARG A 75 -20.05 0.96 -7.89
N THR A 76 -19.02 0.84 -8.72
CA THR A 76 -19.17 0.41 -10.11
C THR A 76 -19.72 -1.02 -10.19
N GLU A 77 -19.23 -1.92 -9.35
CA GLU A 77 -19.63 -3.33 -9.36
C GLU A 77 -21.01 -3.56 -8.73
N THR A 78 -21.46 -2.67 -7.83
CA THR A 78 -22.70 -2.87 -7.07
C THR A 78 -23.84 -1.94 -7.47
N GLN A 79 -23.65 -1.03 -8.42
CA GLN A 79 -24.64 -0.02 -8.80
C GLN A 79 -26.01 -0.60 -9.23
N TRP A 80 -26.01 -1.83 -9.70
CA TRP A 80 -27.22 -2.53 -10.17
C TRP A 80 -27.81 -3.47 -9.11
N LEU A 81 -27.19 -3.58 -7.95
CA LEU A 81 -27.62 -4.47 -6.88
C LEU A 81 -28.54 -3.75 -5.92
N SER A 82 -29.64 -4.40 -5.57
CA SER A 82 -30.59 -3.92 -4.55
C SER A 82 -30.44 -4.65 -3.21
N SER A 83 -29.76 -5.80 -3.18
CA SER A 83 -29.54 -6.57 -1.96
C SER A 83 -28.38 -5.99 -1.16
N SER A 84 -28.69 -5.50 0.04
CA SER A 84 -27.66 -4.97 0.96
C SER A 84 -26.59 -6.01 1.33
N THR A 85 -26.98 -7.29 1.41
CA THR A 85 -26.03 -8.38 1.67
C THR A 85 -25.04 -8.57 0.50
N GLN A 86 -25.52 -8.59 -0.73
CA GLN A 86 -24.64 -8.70 -1.90
C GLN A 86 -23.72 -7.50 -2.04
N ILE A 87 -24.22 -6.30 -1.75
CA ILE A 87 -23.43 -5.05 -1.75
C ILE A 87 -22.31 -5.14 -0.70
N ALA A 88 -22.62 -5.63 0.51
CA ALA A 88 -21.65 -5.77 1.59
C ALA A 88 -20.64 -6.91 1.37
N MET A 89 -21.03 -7.98 0.67
CA MET A 89 -20.14 -9.12 0.38
C MET A 89 -19.20 -8.89 -0.81
N ASN A 90 -19.29 -7.74 -1.45
CA ASN A 90 -18.38 -7.38 -2.54
C ASN A 90 -16.90 -7.37 -2.07
N PRO A 91 -15.95 -7.95 -2.83
CA PRO A 91 -14.54 -8.04 -2.42
C PRO A 91 -13.89 -6.69 -2.12
N ALA A 92 -14.19 -5.64 -2.89
CA ALA A 92 -13.66 -4.31 -2.64
C ALA A 92 -14.20 -3.71 -1.33
N TYR A 93 -15.47 -3.95 -1.01
CA TYR A 93 -16.07 -3.55 0.27
C TYR A 93 -15.42 -4.28 1.45
N GLN A 94 -15.20 -5.59 1.31
CA GLN A 94 -14.50 -6.38 2.33
C GLN A 94 -13.04 -5.94 2.50
N ALA A 95 -12.38 -5.53 1.42
CA ALA A 95 -11.04 -4.98 1.49
C ALA A 95 -11.01 -3.63 2.25
N ILE A 96 -12.05 -2.80 2.14
CA ILE A 96 -12.21 -1.57 2.94
C ILE A 96 -12.38 -1.92 4.42
N ILE A 97 -13.21 -2.91 4.76
CA ILE A 97 -13.33 -3.40 6.15
C ILE A 97 -11.97 -3.87 6.67
N GLY A 98 -11.21 -4.58 5.84
CA GLY A 98 -9.85 -5.04 6.15
C GLY A 98 -8.83 -3.93 6.39
N MET A 99 -9.11 -2.68 6.01
CA MET A 99 -8.28 -1.52 6.39
C MET A 99 -8.41 -1.16 7.88
N GLY A 100 -9.43 -1.67 8.56
CA GLY A 100 -9.62 -1.47 10.00
C GLY A 100 -9.98 -0.03 10.38
N ALA A 101 -9.62 0.36 11.60
CA ALA A 101 -9.99 1.65 12.20
C ALA A 101 -9.53 2.86 11.36
N GLU A 102 -8.48 2.72 10.57
CA GLU A 102 -7.99 3.78 9.68
C GLU A 102 -9.00 4.17 8.59
N ALA A 103 -9.90 3.25 8.22
CA ALA A 103 -10.95 3.52 7.25
C ALA A 103 -12.12 4.33 7.83
N LEU A 104 -12.36 4.30 9.15
CA LEU A 104 -13.52 4.94 9.77
C LEU A 104 -13.71 6.41 9.39
N PRO A 105 -12.69 7.29 9.52
CA PRO A 105 -12.87 8.70 9.15
C PRO A 105 -13.17 8.88 7.65
N MET A 106 -12.60 8.04 6.79
CA MET A 106 -12.86 8.10 5.34
C MET A 106 -14.25 7.61 4.97
N ILE A 107 -14.73 6.54 5.63
CA ILE A 107 -16.08 6.02 5.46
C ILE A 107 -17.12 7.04 5.94
N LEU A 108 -16.91 7.66 7.10
CA LEU A 108 -17.82 8.66 7.65
C LEU A 108 -17.89 9.91 6.77
N GLU A 109 -16.75 10.36 6.25
CA GLU A 109 -16.70 11.49 5.32
C GLU A 109 -17.44 11.16 4.01
N ASP A 110 -17.24 9.97 3.47
CA ASP A 110 -17.95 9.52 2.28
C ASP A 110 -19.46 9.34 2.55
N LEU A 111 -19.84 8.82 3.72
CA LEU A 111 -21.23 8.71 4.14
C LEU A 111 -21.89 10.09 4.23
N ARG A 112 -21.17 11.10 4.73
CA ARG A 112 -21.65 12.49 4.83
C ARG A 112 -21.95 13.07 3.45
N GLN A 113 -21.04 12.91 2.51
CA GLN A 113 -21.12 13.52 1.18
C GLN A 113 -22.06 12.77 0.23
N ASN A 114 -21.94 11.45 0.17
CA ASN A 114 -22.50 10.67 -0.92
C ASN A 114 -23.66 9.77 -0.54
N SER A 115 -23.91 9.56 0.74
CA SER A 115 -24.79 8.48 1.23
C SER A 115 -24.33 7.11 0.70
N GLY A 116 -24.72 6.01 1.32
CA GLY A 116 -24.32 4.70 0.85
C GLY A 116 -24.56 3.61 1.89
N HIS A 117 -24.29 2.38 1.51
CA HIS A 117 -24.47 1.21 2.36
C HIS A 117 -23.28 0.97 3.31
N TRP A 118 -22.79 2.03 3.98
CA TRP A 118 -21.61 1.95 4.86
C TRP A 118 -21.88 1.37 6.25
N TYR A 119 -23.16 1.20 6.62
CA TYR A 119 -23.55 0.82 7.98
C TYR A 119 -22.97 -0.52 8.42
N TRP A 120 -22.86 -1.48 7.51
CA TRP A 120 -22.23 -2.77 7.79
C TRP A 120 -20.72 -2.61 8.06
N ALA A 121 -20.01 -1.87 7.22
CA ALA A 121 -18.57 -1.64 7.41
C ALA A 121 -18.28 -0.88 8.72
N LEU A 122 -19.03 0.17 9.00
CA LEU A 122 -18.91 0.93 10.23
C LEU A 122 -19.07 0.03 11.45
N LYS A 123 -20.13 -0.80 11.48
CA LYS A 123 -20.38 -1.74 12.56
C LYS A 123 -19.31 -2.82 12.66
N ALA A 124 -18.88 -3.39 11.54
CA ALA A 124 -17.86 -4.45 11.51
C ALA A 124 -16.49 -3.95 12.01
N ILE A 125 -16.13 -2.71 11.68
CA ILE A 125 -14.83 -2.13 12.07
C ILE A 125 -14.86 -1.61 13.51
N SER A 126 -15.93 -0.91 13.92
CA SER A 126 -16.01 -0.28 15.24
C SER A 126 -16.46 -1.22 16.35
N ASN A 127 -17.12 -2.33 16.02
CA ASN A 127 -17.85 -3.20 16.94
C ASN A 127 -18.93 -2.46 17.75
N GLU A 128 -19.38 -1.29 17.27
CA GLU A 128 -20.42 -0.48 17.88
C GLU A 128 -21.62 -0.34 16.94
N ASP A 129 -22.80 -0.05 17.49
CA ASP A 129 -24.01 0.20 16.72
C ASP A 129 -24.81 1.36 17.38
N PRO A 130 -24.61 2.61 16.95
CA PRO A 130 -25.28 3.75 17.53
C PRO A 130 -26.75 3.86 17.10
N VAL A 131 -27.22 3.00 16.17
CA VAL A 131 -28.57 3.05 15.64
C VAL A 131 -29.56 2.37 16.59
N VAL A 132 -30.49 3.16 17.15
CA VAL A 132 -31.54 2.60 17.99
C VAL A 132 -32.47 1.66 17.20
N PRO A 133 -33.04 0.62 17.83
CA PRO A 133 -33.85 -0.38 17.11
C PRO A 133 -34.99 0.19 16.26
N GLY A 134 -35.65 1.25 16.73
CA GLY A 134 -36.78 1.90 16.03
C GLY A 134 -36.38 2.71 14.79
N ASP A 135 -35.10 2.97 14.61
CA ASP A 135 -34.59 3.77 13.46
C ASP A 135 -33.93 2.87 12.39
N ARG A 136 -33.82 1.58 12.65
CA ARG A 136 -33.30 0.60 11.68
C ARG A 136 -34.17 0.57 10.44
N GLY A 137 -33.53 0.61 9.27
CA GLY A 137 -34.22 0.69 7.96
C GLY A 137 -34.46 2.12 7.48
N SER A 138 -34.40 3.13 8.36
CA SER A 138 -34.46 4.53 7.94
C SER A 138 -33.05 5.04 7.61
N ILE A 139 -32.70 5.11 6.31
CA ILE A 139 -31.38 5.55 5.83
C ILE A 139 -31.02 6.91 6.41
N LYS A 140 -31.97 7.84 6.47
CA LYS A 140 -31.73 9.20 7.02
C LYS A 140 -31.35 9.16 8.52
N LYS A 141 -32.10 8.41 9.31
CA LYS A 141 -31.86 8.32 10.76
C LYS A 141 -30.58 7.54 11.07
N MET A 142 -30.34 6.45 10.37
CA MET A 142 -29.09 5.69 10.48
C MET A 142 -27.87 6.53 10.11
N LYS A 143 -27.94 7.34 9.05
CA LYS A 143 -26.88 8.29 8.68
C LYS A 143 -26.60 9.29 9.79
N VAL A 144 -27.63 9.91 10.34
CA VAL A 144 -27.49 10.88 11.43
C VAL A 144 -26.81 10.24 12.66
N ALA A 145 -27.29 9.06 13.07
CA ALA A 145 -26.73 8.36 14.23
C ALA A 145 -25.23 8.05 14.06
N TRP A 146 -24.83 7.55 12.87
CA TRP A 146 -23.43 7.26 12.62
C TRP A 146 -22.54 8.50 12.50
N LEU A 147 -23.04 9.60 11.92
CA LEU A 147 -22.28 10.84 11.85
C LEU A 147 -22.09 11.45 13.26
N GLN A 148 -23.14 11.48 14.07
CA GLN A 148 -23.03 11.91 15.47
C GLN A 148 -22.05 11.05 16.27
N TRP A 149 -22.11 9.72 16.08
CA TRP A 149 -21.13 8.80 16.68
C TRP A 149 -19.70 9.16 16.25
N GLY A 150 -19.47 9.43 14.96
CA GLY A 150 -18.18 9.80 14.42
C GLY A 150 -17.64 11.13 14.99
N GLU A 151 -18.52 12.10 15.24
CA GLU A 151 -18.18 13.37 15.88
C GLU A 151 -17.80 13.17 17.35
N ILE A 152 -18.61 12.41 18.10
CA ILE A 152 -18.35 12.08 19.52
C ILE A 152 -17.01 11.36 19.68
N LYS A 153 -16.69 10.42 18.76
CA LYS A 153 -15.42 9.68 18.77
C LYS A 153 -14.23 10.48 18.21
N GLY A 154 -14.46 11.67 17.65
CA GLY A 154 -13.43 12.54 17.09
C GLY A 154 -12.90 12.10 15.72
N PHE A 155 -13.59 11.23 15.00
CA PHE A 155 -13.21 10.80 13.66
C PHE A 155 -13.49 11.86 12.59
N ILE A 156 -14.54 12.66 12.77
CA ILE A 156 -14.94 13.76 11.89
C ILE A 156 -15.29 14.98 12.73
N ARG A 157 -15.26 16.14 12.08
CA ARG A 157 -15.69 17.41 12.69
C ARG A 157 -17.10 17.75 12.20
N ALA A 158 -17.88 18.38 13.07
CA ALA A 158 -19.18 18.96 12.73
C ALA A 158 -19.07 19.99 11.60
#